data_8c673e8b841f7802258e4bed68218de8
#
_entry.id   8c673e8b841f7802258e4bed68218de8
#
_cell.length_a   1.000
_cell.length_b   1.000
_cell.length_c   1.000
_cell.angle_alpha   90.00
_cell.angle_beta   90.00
_cell.angle_gamma   90.00
#
_symmetry.space_group_name_H-M   'P 1'
#
loop_
_entity.id
_entity.type
_entity.pdbx_description
1 polymer ?
#
loop_
_entity_poly.entity_id
_entity_poly.type
_entity_poly.pdbx_seq_one_letter_code
_entity_poly.pdbx_strand_id
1 'polypeptide(L)'
;DNTLSSTMATVGQIAMEAKIPVIPGATEMVEAGGLATYGIDFKELGRQTGEMALQILEEGKLPSELPVQFPETLQLVINEEMAEALGIDPDSIKLPE
;
A
#
# COMPACT_ATOMS: atom_id res chain seq x y z
N ASP A 1 -6.80 8.84 1.59
CA ASP A 1 -6.69 9.75 2.72
C ASP A 1 -6.94 9.01 4.04
N ASN A 2 -6.62 9.64 5.17
CA ASN A 2 -6.72 9.02 6.49
C ASN A 2 -8.16 8.69 6.89
N THR A 3 -9.13 9.47 6.45
CA THR A 3 -10.54 9.21 6.75
C THR A 3 -11.00 7.92 6.08
N LEU A 4 -10.70 7.75 4.81
CA LEU A 4 -11.04 6.54 4.08
C LEU A 4 -10.26 5.33 4.60
N SER A 5 -8.97 5.51 4.89
CA SER A 5 -8.12 4.44 5.43
C SER A 5 -8.66 3.91 6.76
N SER A 6 -9.09 4.81 7.66
CA SER A 6 -9.64 4.42 8.96
C SER A 6 -11.01 3.75 8.89
N THR A 7 -11.72 3.86 7.77
CA THR A 7 -13.04 3.25 7.56
C THR A 7 -13.01 2.08 6.57
N MET A 8 -11.82 1.62 6.21
CA MET A 8 -11.66 0.62 5.15
C MET A 8 -12.33 -0.72 5.47
N ALA A 9 -12.40 -1.11 6.73
CA ALA A 9 -13.12 -2.31 7.13
C ALA A 9 -14.61 -2.23 6.78
N THR A 10 -15.22 -1.08 6.99
CA THR A 10 -16.63 -0.84 6.63
C THR A 10 -16.83 -0.84 5.11
N VAL A 11 -15.92 -0.19 4.38
CA VAL A 11 -15.93 -0.19 2.91
C VAL A 11 -15.83 -1.62 2.38
N GLY A 12 -14.92 -2.41 2.93
CA GLY A 12 -14.72 -3.81 2.54
C GLY A 12 -15.96 -4.67 2.77
N GLN A 13 -16.63 -4.48 3.89
CA GLN A 13 -17.86 -5.22 4.19
C GLN A 13 -18.97 -4.89 3.17
N ILE A 14 -19.18 -3.62 2.87
CA ILE A 14 -20.16 -3.18 1.89
C ILE A 14 -19.82 -3.71 0.49
N ALA A 15 -18.54 -3.64 0.12
CA ALA A 15 -18.05 -4.12 -1.16
C ALA A 15 -18.26 -5.64 -1.32
N MET A 16 -18.00 -6.40 -0.26
CA MET A 16 -18.21 -7.84 -0.24
C MET A 16 -19.70 -8.19 -0.45
N GLU A 17 -20.58 -7.51 0.26
CA GLU A 17 -22.03 -7.71 0.15
C GLU A 17 -22.53 -7.35 -1.26
N ALA A 18 -22.02 -6.27 -1.83
CA ALA A 18 -22.37 -5.80 -3.17
C ALA A 18 -21.66 -6.56 -4.30
N LYS A 19 -20.68 -7.43 -3.97
CA LYS A 19 -19.83 -8.13 -4.95
C LYS A 19 -19.06 -7.19 -5.87
N ILE A 20 -18.53 -6.10 -5.29
CA ILE A 20 -17.77 -5.09 -6.02
C ILE A 20 -16.31 -5.13 -5.51
N PRO A 21 -15.31 -5.36 -6.36
CA PRO A 21 -13.92 -5.29 -5.94
C PRO A 21 -13.50 -3.84 -5.68
N VAL A 22 -12.72 -3.64 -4.62
CA VAL A 22 -12.13 -2.34 -4.28
C VAL A 22 -10.62 -2.44 -4.39
N ILE A 23 -10.02 -1.56 -5.18
CA ILE A 23 -8.57 -1.49 -5.38
C ILE A 23 -8.08 -0.21 -4.69
N PRO A 24 -7.61 -0.30 -3.44
CA PRO A 24 -7.13 0.87 -2.71
C PRO A 24 -5.72 1.29 -3.15
N GLY A 25 -5.32 2.49 -2.74
CA GLY A 25 -4.01 3.03 -3.11
C GLY A 25 -2.85 2.64 -2.18
N ALA A 26 -3.12 1.95 -1.07
CA ALA A 26 -2.11 1.60 -0.09
C ALA A 26 -2.27 0.15 0.37
N THR A 27 -1.14 -0.48 0.70
CA THR A 27 -1.10 -1.91 1.00
C THR A 27 -1.90 -2.28 2.25
N GLU A 28 -1.83 -1.46 3.30
CA GLU A 28 -2.58 -1.69 4.54
C GLU A 28 -4.11 -1.62 4.36
N MET A 29 -4.57 -0.89 3.36
CA MET A 29 -6.00 -0.83 3.06
C MET A 29 -6.53 -2.12 2.42
N VAL A 30 -5.65 -2.88 1.76
CA VAL A 30 -6.01 -4.21 1.23
C VAL A 30 -6.27 -5.17 2.39
N GLU A 31 -5.39 -5.19 3.36
CA GLU A 31 -5.54 -6.04 4.55
C GLU A 31 -6.81 -5.68 5.33
N ALA A 32 -7.18 -4.41 5.34
CA ALA A 32 -8.36 -3.92 6.06
C ALA A 32 -9.69 -4.17 5.34
N GLY A 33 -9.69 -4.43 4.04
CA GLY A 33 -10.93 -4.70 3.32
C GLY A 33 -10.91 -4.54 1.80
N GLY A 34 -9.80 -4.11 1.22
CA GLY A 34 -9.65 -4.07 -0.24
C GLY A 34 -9.38 -5.44 -0.84
N LEU A 35 -9.39 -5.53 -2.16
CA LEU A 35 -9.09 -6.76 -2.88
C LEU A 35 -7.59 -6.91 -3.16
N ALA A 36 -7.00 -5.92 -3.78
CA ALA A 36 -5.61 -5.95 -4.19
C ALA A 36 -5.11 -4.53 -4.45
N THR A 37 -3.80 -4.34 -4.38
CA THR A 37 -3.15 -3.12 -4.85
C THR A 37 -1.71 -3.40 -5.28
N TYR A 38 -1.20 -2.59 -6.18
CA TYR A 38 0.23 -2.47 -6.44
C TYR A 38 0.64 -1.10 -5.93
N GLY A 39 1.04 -1.05 -4.66
CA GLY A 39 1.15 0.19 -3.92
C GLY A 39 2.41 0.34 -3.11
N ILE A 40 2.48 1.46 -2.40
CA ILE A 40 3.62 1.83 -1.57
C ILE A 40 3.65 0.96 -0.31
N ASP A 41 4.83 0.44 -0.01
CA ASP A 41 5.16 -0.13 1.28
C ASP A 41 5.65 1.00 2.19
N PHE A 42 4.82 1.44 3.12
CA PHE A 42 5.17 2.53 4.03
C PHE A 42 6.28 2.17 5.01
N LYS A 43 6.47 0.89 5.32
CA LYS A 43 7.59 0.45 6.15
C LYS A 43 8.92 0.69 5.44
N GLU A 44 8.98 0.32 4.18
CA GLU A 44 10.17 0.55 3.34
C GLU A 44 10.41 2.05 3.12
N LEU A 45 9.35 2.81 2.88
CA LEU A 45 9.46 4.26 2.77
C LEU A 45 9.99 4.89 4.06
N GLY A 46 9.56 4.38 5.22
CA GLY A 46 10.09 4.79 6.52
C GLY A 46 11.58 4.47 6.66
N ARG A 47 12.02 3.32 6.17
CA ARG A 47 13.44 2.94 6.17
C ARG A 47 14.27 3.91 5.32
N GLN A 48 13.81 4.23 4.12
CA GLN A 48 14.45 5.23 3.25
C GLN A 48 14.54 6.60 3.95
N THR A 49 13.46 7.02 4.61
CA THR A 49 13.43 8.28 5.36
C THR A 49 14.46 8.28 6.49
N GLY A 50 14.58 7.15 7.20
CA GLY A 50 15.58 6.98 8.25
C GLY A 50 17.00 7.09 7.72
N GLU A 51 17.30 6.53 6.55
CA GLU A 51 18.62 6.65 5.91
C GLU A 51 18.93 8.11 5.55
N MET A 52 17.96 8.86 5.05
CA MET A 52 18.13 10.30 4.80
C MET A 52 18.41 11.06 6.08
N ALA A 53 17.70 10.72 7.16
CA ALA A 53 17.93 11.34 8.47
C ALA A 53 19.36 11.08 8.98
N LEU A 54 19.89 9.88 8.80
CA LEU A 54 21.28 9.55 9.17
C LEU A 54 22.29 10.38 8.39
N GLN A 55 22.04 10.61 7.11
CA GLN A 55 22.92 11.47 6.30
C GLN A 55 22.99 12.90 6.84
N ILE A 56 21.86 13.42 7.31
CA ILE A 56 21.81 14.76 7.91
C ILE A 56 22.47 14.79 9.29
N LEU A 57 22.12 13.83 10.14
CA LEU A 57 22.53 13.83 11.55
C LEU A 57 23.94 13.34 11.78
N GLU A 58 24.40 12.34 11.04
CA GLU A 58 25.72 11.73 11.23
C GLU A 58 26.75 12.17 10.19
N GLU A 59 26.35 12.36 8.94
CA GLU A 59 27.26 12.73 7.86
C GLU A 59 27.34 14.25 7.66
N GLY A 60 26.51 15.02 8.35
CA GLY A 60 26.51 16.47 8.27
C GLY A 60 25.98 17.07 6.98
N LYS A 61 25.28 16.29 6.16
CA LYS A 61 24.68 16.80 4.94
C LYS A 61 23.55 17.76 5.24
N LEU A 62 23.41 18.80 4.42
CA LEU A 62 22.27 19.70 4.50
C LEU A 62 21.07 19.12 3.76
N PRO A 63 19.84 19.38 4.21
CA PRO A 63 18.65 18.93 3.48
C PRO A 63 18.62 19.37 2.01
N SER A 64 19.19 20.54 1.70
CA SER A 64 19.31 21.06 0.33
C SER A 64 20.25 20.25 -0.57
N GLU A 65 21.12 19.44 0.03
CA GLU A 65 22.04 18.56 -0.71
C GLU A 65 21.43 17.20 -1.04
N LEU A 66 20.28 16.87 -0.43
CA LEU A 66 19.60 15.60 -0.64
C LEU A 66 18.48 15.78 -1.66
N PRO A 67 18.48 14.99 -2.74
CA PRO A 67 17.38 15.03 -3.68
C PRO A 67 16.09 14.47 -3.07
N VAL A 68 14.95 14.88 -3.59
CA VAL A 68 13.69 14.25 -3.27
C VAL A 68 13.76 12.77 -3.66
N GLN A 69 13.33 11.90 -2.76
CA GLN A 69 13.29 10.46 -3.02
C GLN A 69 11.85 9.99 -3.15
N PHE A 70 11.66 9.02 -4.02
CA PHE A 70 10.41 8.32 -4.21
C PHE A 70 10.55 6.89 -3.67
N PRO A 71 9.44 6.18 -3.38
CA PRO A 71 9.53 4.77 -3.02
C PRO A 71 10.30 3.98 -4.06
N GLU A 72 11.32 3.26 -3.65
CA GLU A 72 12.16 2.46 -4.55
C GLU A 72 11.44 1.23 -5.07
N THR A 73 10.53 0.68 -4.24
CA THR A 73 9.79 -0.53 -4.56
C THR A 73 8.31 -0.33 -4.30
N LEU A 74 7.50 -0.95 -5.14
CA LEU A 74 6.07 -1.10 -4.94
C LEU A 74 5.78 -2.59 -4.72
N GLN A 75 4.72 -2.89 -3.98
CA GLN A 75 4.32 -4.25 -3.66
C GLN A 75 2.95 -4.58 -4.23
N LEU A 76 2.84 -5.77 -4.81
CA LEU A 76 1.54 -6.36 -5.12
C LEU A 76 1.05 -7.07 -3.86
N VAL A 77 -0.05 -6.61 -3.31
CA VAL A 77 -0.70 -7.22 -2.14
C VAL A 77 -2.10 -7.65 -2.55
N ILE A 78 -2.44 -8.88 -2.23
CA ILE A 78 -3.74 -9.47 -2.56
C ILE A 78 -4.39 -9.97 -1.27
N ASN A 79 -5.65 -9.63 -1.08
CA ASN A 79 -6.47 -10.17 -0.01
C ASN A 79 -7.16 -11.43 -0.53
N GLU A 80 -6.59 -12.58 -0.24
CA GLU A 80 -7.10 -13.87 -0.73
C GLU A 80 -8.51 -14.17 -0.22
N GLU A 81 -8.79 -13.82 1.03
CA GLU A 81 -10.11 -13.99 1.65
C GLU A 81 -11.17 -13.17 0.91
N MET A 82 -10.85 -11.92 0.58
CA MET A 82 -11.75 -11.06 -0.19
C MET A 82 -11.93 -11.57 -1.62
N ALA A 83 -10.86 -12.02 -2.25
CA ALA A 83 -10.92 -12.61 -3.60
C ALA A 83 -11.85 -13.82 -3.63
N GLU A 84 -11.72 -14.71 -2.65
CA GLU A 84 -12.58 -15.88 -2.52
C GLU A 84 -14.05 -15.47 -2.32
N ALA A 85 -14.30 -14.51 -1.43
CA ALA A 85 -15.66 -14.00 -1.17
C ALA A 85 -16.30 -13.37 -2.41
N LEU A 86 -15.50 -12.76 -3.29
CA LEU A 86 -15.97 -12.17 -4.55
C LEU A 86 -16.02 -13.16 -5.71
N GLY A 87 -15.55 -14.39 -5.51
CA GLY A 87 -15.48 -15.39 -6.57
C GLY A 87 -14.37 -15.14 -7.57
N ILE A 88 -13.30 -14.45 -7.16
CA ILE A 88 -12.15 -14.13 -7.99
C ILE A 88 -10.98 -15.04 -7.59
N ASP A 89 -10.34 -15.68 -8.57
CA ASP A 89 -9.13 -16.45 -8.32
C ASP A 89 -7.97 -15.49 -7.98
N PRO A 90 -7.36 -15.59 -6.78
CA PRO A 90 -6.23 -14.73 -6.42
C PRO A 90 -5.07 -14.81 -7.41
N ASP A 91 -4.83 -15.98 -7.98
CA ASP A 91 -3.74 -16.20 -8.94
C ASP A 91 -3.98 -15.51 -10.29
N SER A 92 -5.22 -15.08 -10.55
CA SER A 92 -5.55 -14.31 -11.75
C SER A 92 -5.15 -12.84 -11.64
N ILE A 93 -4.87 -12.35 -10.43
CA ILE A 93 -4.48 -10.96 -10.17
C ILE A 93 -2.97 -10.84 -10.37
N LYS A 94 -2.59 -10.27 -11.49
CA LYS A 94 -1.18 -10.18 -11.90
C LYS A 94 -0.86 -8.77 -12.38
N LEU A 95 0.40 -8.40 -12.21
CA LEU A 95 0.91 -7.19 -12.84
C LEU A 95 1.00 -7.39 -14.36
N PRO A 96 0.76 -6.33 -15.14
CA PRO A 96 0.99 -6.40 -16.59
C PRO A 96 2.47 -6.67 -16.87
N GLU A 97 2.73 -7.46 -17.88
CA GLU A 97 4.08 -7.76 -18.34
C GLU A 97 4.74 -6.56 -19.04
#